data_7e6a2445d1f248af0ce410446e587139
#
_entry.id   7e6a2445d1f248af0ce410446e587139
#
_cell.length_a   1.000
_cell.length_b   1.000
_cell.length_c   1.000
_cell.angle_alpha   90.00
_cell.angle_beta   90.00
_cell.angle_gamma   90.00
#
_symmetry.space_group_name_H-M   'P 1'
#
loop_
_entity.id
_entity.type
_entity.pdbx_description
1 polymer ?
#
loop_
_entity_poly.entity_id
_entity_poly.type
_entity_poly.pdbx_seq_one_letter_code
_entity_poly.pdbx_strand_id
1 'polypeptide(L)'
;MIISVIGSGGREHAICKKISESPQVSKIYCIPGNAGTSEIAENIEIDINNFDEIKNFLIKSKSDLVVVGPEKPLVNGIVNFLEKKKN
;
A
#
# COMPACT_ATOMS: atom_id res chain seq x y z
N MET A 1 5.09 6.95 11.42
CA MET A 1 4.33 5.78 10.92
C MET A 1 4.55 5.64 9.41
N ILE A 2 4.88 4.46 8.98
CA ILE A 2 5.06 4.13 7.58
C ILE A 2 3.81 3.41 7.08
N ILE A 3 3.20 3.91 6.00
CA ILE A 3 1.97 3.35 5.46
C ILE A 3 2.18 2.94 4.02
N SER A 4 1.73 1.74 3.67
CA SER A 4 1.73 1.27 2.29
C SER A 4 0.29 1.17 1.80
N VAL A 5 0.02 1.75 0.63
CA VAL A 5 -1.30 1.72 -0.01
C VAL A 5 -1.19 0.87 -1.27
N ILE A 6 -2.03 -0.16 -1.35
CA ILE A 6 -2.01 -1.08 -2.49
C ILE A 6 -3.12 -0.72 -3.46
N GLY A 7 -2.75 -0.39 -4.67
CA GLY A 7 -3.67 -0.01 -5.72
C GLY A 7 -3.09 1.05 -6.64
N SER A 8 -3.82 1.40 -7.68
CA SER A 8 -3.34 2.34 -8.69
C SER A 8 -4.39 3.32 -9.20
N GLY A 9 -5.58 3.32 -8.62
CA GLY A 9 -6.68 4.16 -9.10
C GLY A 9 -6.75 5.53 -8.44
N GLY A 10 -7.74 6.32 -8.84
CA GLY A 10 -7.96 7.63 -8.25
C GLY A 10 -8.31 7.60 -6.78
N ARG A 11 -8.95 6.50 -6.33
CA ARG A 11 -9.27 6.32 -4.92
C ARG A 11 -7.99 6.23 -4.07
N GLU A 12 -7.01 5.50 -4.57
CA GLU A 12 -5.73 5.37 -3.88
C GLU A 12 -4.99 6.70 -3.83
N HIS A 13 -5.08 7.49 -4.88
CA HIS A 13 -4.53 8.83 -4.89
C HIS A 13 -5.18 9.69 -3.79
N ALA A 14 -6.51 9.66 -3.69
CA ALA A 14 -7.23 10.41 -2.66
C ALA A 14 -6.86 9.95 -1.26
N ILE A 15 -6.73 8.64 -1.08
CA ILE A 15 -6.33 8.08 0.21
C ILE A 15 -4.92 8.55 0.59
N CYS A 16 -3.98 8.46 -0.34
CA CYS A 16 -2.60 8.90 -0.10
C CYS A 16 -2.55 10.37 0.28
N LYS A 17 -3.31 11.20 -0.43
CA LYS A 17 -3.36 12.63 -0.14
C LYS A 17 -3.88 12.88 1.27
N LYS A 18 -4.95 12.20 1.65
CA LYS A 18 -5.54 12.37 2.97
C LYS A 18 -4.57 11.93 4.06
N ILE A 19 -3.92 10.79 3.86
CA ILE A 19 -2.95 10.26 4.82
C ILE A 19 -1.75 11.19 4.94
N SER A 20 -1.31 11.79 3.84
CA SER A 20 -0.13 12.66 3.86
C SER A 20 -0.32 13.91 4.71
N GLU A 21 -1.56 14.26 4.99
CA GLU A 21 -1.87 15.42 5.84
C GLU A 21 -1.70 15.12 7.33
N SER A 22 -1.52 13.87 7.70
CA SER A 22 -1.37 13.49 9.11
C SER A 22 0.07 13.68 9.57
N PRO A 23 0.27 14.39 10.70
CA PRO A 23 1.63 14.59 11.23
C PRO A 23 2.28 13.31 11.75
N GLN A 24 1.50 12.25 11.94
CA GLN A 24 2.02 10.97 12.41
C GLN A 24 2.60 10.11 11.29
N VAL A 25 2.33 10.48 10.04
CA VAL A 25 2.81 9.71 8.89
C VAL A 25 4.15 10.23 8.45
N SER A 26 5.17 9.36 8.47
CA SER A 26 6.52 9.73 8.07
C SER A 26 6.83 9.33 6.63
N LYS A 27 6.19 8.29 6.11
CA LYS A 27 6.43 7.80 4.76
C LYS A 27 5.20 7.09 4.23
N ILE A 28 4.90 7.30 2.94
CA ILE A 28 3.82 6.61 2.24
C ILE A 28 4.39 5.93 1.01
N TYR A 29 4.10 4.64 0.85
CA TYR A 29 4.39 3.90 -0.36
C TYR A 29 3.07 3.57 -1.04
N CYS A 30 3.05 3.56 -2.37
CA CYS A 30 1.88 3.15 -3.14
C CYS A 30 2.30 2.05 -4.11
N ILE A 31 1.60 0.94 -4.12
CA ILE A 31 1.96 -0.25 -4.88
C ILE A 31 0.83 -0.65 -5.82
N PRO A 32 0.99 -0.53 -7.12
CA PRO A 32 2.09 0.10 -7.85
C PRO A 32 1.96 1.62 -7.92
N GLY A 33 0.79 2.18 -7.57
CA GLY A 33 0.55 3.60 -7.65
C GLY A 33 0.26 4.10 -9.05
N ASN A 34 0.23 5.41 -9.21
CA ASN A 34 0.00 6.05 -10.49
C ASN A 34 0.71 7.41 -10.53
N ALA A 35 0.53 8.17 -11.62
CA ALA A 35 1.22 9.45 -11.76
C ALA A 35 0.83 10.45 -10.66
N GLY A 36 -0.43 10.42 -10.23
CA GLY A 36 -0.88 11.31 -9.15
C GLY A 36 -0.27 10.94 -7.80
N THR A 37 -0.20 9.64 -7.50
CA THR A 37 0.37 9.21 -6.22
C THR A 37 1.87 9.45 -6.14
N SER A 38 2.56 9.53 -7.29
CA SER A 38 4.00 9.78 -7.29
C SER A 38 4.37 11.15 -6.73
N GLU A 39 3.42 12.06 -6.68
CA GLU A 39 3.66 13.42 -6.15
C GLU A 39 3.61 13.47 -4.62
N ILE A 40 2.92 12.53 -3.99
CA ILE A 40 2.70 12.55 -2.55
C ILE A 40 3.16 11.28 -1.85
N ALA A 41 3.52 10.25 -2.61
CA ALA A 41 3.98 8.97 -2.08
C ALA A 41 5.06 8.43 -2.99
N GLU A 42 5.77 7.42 -2.54
CA GLU A 42 6.74 6.74 -3.38
C GLU A 42 6.05 5.52 -4.02
N ASN A 43 5.96 5.52 -5.34
CA ASN A 43 5.38 4.38 -6.07
C ASN A 43 6.40 3.25 -6.12
N ILE A 44 5.92 2.04 -5.83
CA ILE A 44 6.76 0.85 -5.86
C ILE A 44 6.23 -0.07 -6.95
N GLU A 45 7.03 -0.33 -7.96
CA GLU A 45 6.62 -1.11 -9.11
C GLU A 45 6.60 -2.59 -8.79
N ILE A 46 5.49 -3.06 -8.22
CA ILE A 46 5.26 -4.47 -7.95
C ILE A 46 3.88 -4.81 -8.52
N ASP A 47 3.79 -5.95 -9.21
CA ASP A 47 2.51 -6.45 -9.71
C ASP A 47 1.60 -6.76 -8.51
N ILE A 48 0.40 -6.22 -8.50
CA ILE A 48 -0.53 -6.41 -7.39
C ILE A 48 -0.96 -7.87 -7.22
N ASN A 49 -0.73 -8.70 -8.22
CA ASN A 49 -1.01 -10.13 -8.12
C ASN A 49 0.17 -10.92 -7.55
N ASN A 50 1.31 -10.29 -7.36
CA ASN A 50 2.48 -10.95 -6.82
C ASN A 50 2.53 -10.75 -5.31
N PHE A 51 1.77 -11.57 -4.58
CA PHE A 51 1.62 -11.43 -3.14
C PHE A 51 2.94 -11.62 -2.39
N ASP A 52 3.78 -12.53 -2.85
CA ASP A 52 5.06 -12.77 -2.21
C ASP A 52 5.97 -11.55 -2.26
N GLU A 53 6.02 -10.90 -3.42
CA GLU A 53 6.85 -9.71 -3.58
C GLU A 53 6.31 -8.55 -2.77
N ILE A 54 4.99 -8.38 -2.74
CA ILE A 54 4.35 -7.35 -1.92
C ILE A 54 4.65 -7.60 -0.45
N LYS A 55 4.49 -8.83 0.00
CA LYS A 55 4.76 -9.19 1.39
C LYS A 55 6.20 -8.88 1.77
N ASN A 56 7.14 -9.27 0.92
CA ASN A 56 8.56 -9.02 1.18
C ASN A 56 8.84 -7.53 1.27
N PHE A 57 8.23 -6.74 0.39
CA PHE A 57 8.37 -5.29 0.44
C PHE A 57 7.81 -4.72 1.74
N LEU A 58 6.62 -5.17 2.15
CA LEU A 58 5.98 -4.66 3.36
C LEU A 58 6.83 -4.94 4.60
N ILE A 59 7.46 -6.10 4.65
CA ILE A 59 8.36 -6.46 5.75
C ILE A 59 9.63 -5.60 5.69
N LYS A 60 10.21 -5.49 4.52
CA LYS A 60 11.46 -4.76 4.34
C LYS A 60 11.29 -3.27 4.62
N SER A 61 10.18 -2.70 4.22
CA SER A 61 9.90 -1.28 4.45
C SER A 61 9.46 -0.98 5.87
N LYS A 62 9.15 -2.01 6.65
CA LYS A 62 8.63 -1.88 8.02
C LYS A 62 7.34 -1.07 8.05
N SER A 63 6.44 -1.35 7.12
CA SER A 63 5.16 -0.67 7.05
C SER A 63 4.33 -0.97 8.29
N ASP A 64 3.85 0.08 8.93
CA ASP A 64 3.03 -0.04 10.14
C ASP A 64 1.57 -0.31 9.82
N LEU A 65 1.12 0.16 8.66
CA LEU A 65 -0.26 0.00 8.23
C LEU A 65 -0.30 -0.25 6.74
N VAL A 66 -1.19 -1.13 6.33
CA VAL A 66 -1.40 -1.44 4.91
C VAL A 66 -2.84 -1.16 4.56
N VAL A 67 -3.04 -0.28 3.57
CA VAL A 67 -4.37 0.04 3.05
C VAL A 67 -4.51 -0.65 1.71
N VAL A 68 -5.53 -1.50 1.56
CA VAL A 68 -5.73 -2.27 0.33
C VAL A 68 -6.85 -1.66 -0.48
N GLY A 69 -6.60 -1.48 -1.78
CA GLY A 69 -7.56 -0.90 -2.69
C GLY A 69 -8.79 -1.77 -2.94
N PRO A 70 -9.69 -1.31 -3.79
CA PRO A 70 -11.08 -1.80 -3.81
C PRO A 70 -11.36 -3.10 -4.56
N GLU A 71 -10.40 -3.74 -5.15
CA GLU A 71 -10.64 -4.99 -5.89
C GLU A 71 -10.83 -6.14 -4.92
N LYS A 72 -12.08 -6.50 -4.68
CA LYS A 72 -12.45 -7.41 -3.60
C LYS A 72 -11.72 -8.75 -3.55
N PRO A 73 -11.61 -9.51 -4.65
CA PRO A 73 -10.90 -10.79 -4.55
C PRO A 73 -9.43 -10.62 -4.18
N LEU A 74 -8.80 -9.61 -4.74
CA LEU A 74 -7.40 -9.31 -4.45
C LEU A 74 -7.25 -8.81 -3.01
N VAL A 75 -8.15 -7.94 -2.58
CA VAL A 75 -8.14 -7.41 -1.22
C VAL A 75 -8.22 -8.55 -0.21
N ASN A 76 -9.17 -9.46 -0.40
CA ASN A 76 -9.33 -10.59 0.52
C ASN A 76 -8.09 -11.48 0.54
N GLY A 77 -7.50 -11.74 -0.61
CA GLY A 77 -6.30 -12.56 -0.69
C GLY A 77 -5.13 -11.93 0.04
N ILE A 78 -4.93 -10.64 -0.16
CA ILE A 78 -3.81 -9.92 0.48
C ILE A 78 -4.02 -9.83 1.99
N VAL A 79 -5.22 -9.49 2.43
CA VAL A 79 -5.50 -9.38 3.86
C VAL A 79 -5.26 -10.71 4.56
N ASN A 80 -5.78 -11.80 4.01
CA ASN A 80 -5.58 -13.13 4.60
C ASN A 80 -4.10 -13.50 4.65
N PHE A 81 -3.37 -13.20 3.60
CA PHE A 81 -1.95 -13.47 3.52
C PHE A 81 -1.17 -12.72 4.59
N LEU A 82 -1.47 -11.44 4.77
CA LEU A 82 -0.79 -10.61 5.75
C LEU A 82 -1.14 -11.00 7.18
N GLU A 83 -2.38 -11.38 7.43
CA GLU A 83 -2.79 -11.88 8.74
C GLU A 83 -2.03 -13.14 9.12
N LYS A 84 -1.87 -14.07 8.20
CA LYS A 84 -1.08 -15.27 8.42
C LYS A 84 0.36 -14.93 8.78
N LYS A 85 0.89 -13.89 8.18
CA LYS A 85 2.26 -13.46 8.41
C LYS A 85 2.44 -12.82 9.78
N LYS A 86 1.42 -12.11 10.23
CA LYS A 86 1.45 -11.46 11.54
C LYS A 86 1.45 -12.45 12.69
N ASN A 87 0.81 -13.58 12.44
CA ASN A 87 0.70 -14.62 13.47
C ASN A 87 1.85 -15.60 13.39
#